data_b44032b632397c38c361809ddbf9fa78
#
_entry.id   b44032b632397c38c361809ddbf9fa78
#
_cell.length_a   1.000
_cell.length_b   1.000
_cell.length_c   1.000
_cell.angle_alpha   90.00
_cell.angle_beta   90.00
_cell.angle_gamma   90.00
#
_symmetry.space_group_name_H-M   'P 1'
#
loop_
_entity.id
_entity.type
_entity.pdbx_description
1 polymer ?
#
loop_
_entity_poly.entity_id
_entity_poly.type
_entity_poly.pdbx_seq_one_letter_code
_entity_poly.pdbx_strand_id
1 'polypeptide(L)'
;NIIPKFRELAKRDFHQQDMDIINIACYGKIKALSPAFCLTNYLTELLVKRRSEMLRFFTEEEIEHALNYGIVHYNGPKPWKEFCVNYDIWWEYYRKSPYFDEKFYFDFYNKKQDELDQLSLWKRIKILVRYFVYGRKKG
;
A
#
# COMPACT_ATOMS: atom_id res chain seq x y z
N ASN A 1 30.15 -15.33 -5.34
CA ASN A 1 29.43 -15.62 -4.09
C ASN A 1 29.07 -14.31 -3.39
N ILE A 2 27.77 -14.02 -3.20
CA ILE A 2 27.25 -12.77 -2.64
C ILE A 2 27.19 -12.79 -1.09
N ILE A 3 27.23 -13.97 -0.49
CA ILE A 3 27.05 -14.17 0.96
C ILE A 3 28.07 -13.40 1.83
N PRO A 4 29.37 -13.36 1.51
CA PRO A 4 30.32 -12.57 2.29
C PRO A 4 29.98 -11.08 2.31
N LYS A 5 29.54 -10.53 1.18
CA LYS A 5 29.12 -9.13 1.07
C LYS A 5 27.90 -8.83 1.93
N PHE A 6 26.90 -9.73 1.96
CA PHE A 6 25.74 -9.61 2.86
C PHE A 6 26.16 -9.59 4.33
N ARG A 7 27.05 -10.50 4.74
CA ARG A 7 27.54 -10.56 6.12
C ARG A 7 28.30 -9.31 6.55
N GLU A 8 29.07 -8.71 5.64
CA GLU A 8 29.76 -7.44 5.91
C GLU A 8 28.77 -6.29 6.06
N LEU A 9 27.83 -6.17 5.14
CA LEU A 9 26.80 -5.11 5.15
C LEU A 9 25.89 -5.22 6.37
N ALA A 10 25.52 -6.44 6.79
CA ALA A 10 24.64 -6.66 7.94
C ALA A 10 25.25 -6.17 9.28
N LYS A 11 26.55 -5.84 9.32
CA LYS A 11 27.21 -5.21 10.48
C LYS A 11 27.05 -3.69 10.50
N ARG A 12 26.55 -3.09 9.44
CA ARG A 12 26.33 -1.65 9.33
C ARG A 12 24.91 -1.29 9.74
N ASP A 13 24.74 -0.10 10.26
CA ASP A 13 23.45 0.46 10.58
C ASP A 13 22.87 1.17 9.34
N PHE A 14 21.74 0.69 8.84
CA PHE A 14 21.04 1.22 7.68
C PHE A 14 19.60 1.62 8.06
N HIS A 15 19.07 2.63 7.39
CA HIS A 15 17.71 3.13 7.64
C HIS A 15 16.64 2.08 7.30
N GLN A 16 16.79 1.38 6.19
CA GLN A 16 15.87 0.34 5.70
C GLN A 16 16.48 -1.08 5.83
N GLN A 17 17.47 -1.24 6.67
CA GLN A 17 18.14 -2.49 7.01
C GLN A 17 18.28 -3.49 5.84
N ASP A 18 17.39 -4.47 5.75
CA ASP A 18 17.44 -5.55 4.74
C ASP A 18 17.30 -5.02 3.31
N MET A 19 16.45 -4.03 3.04
CA MET A 19 16.30 -3.46 1.71
C MET A 19 17.55 -2.72 1.24
N ASP A 20 18.20 -1.95 2.12
CA ASP A 20 19.45 -1.25 1.78
C ASP A 20 20.56 -2.25 1.52
N ILE A 21 20.67 -3.30 2.35
CA ILE A 21 21.66 -4.38 2.18
C ILE A 21 21.46 -5.08 0.84
N ILE A 22 20.21 -5.45 0.49
CA ILE A 22 19.88 -6.10 -0.79
C ILE A 22 20.23 -5.19 -1.96
N ASN A 23 19.83 -3.93 -1.92
CA ASN A 23 20.10 -2.97 -2.97
C ASN A 23 21.60 -2.76 -3.22
N ILE A 24 22.40 -2.64 -2.16
CA ILE A 24 23.85 -2.47 -2.28
C ILE A 24 24.53 -3.77 -2.73
N ALA A 25 24.16 -4.92 -2.16
CA ALA A 25 24.78 -6.19 -2.46
C ALA A 25 24.46 -6.66 -3.90
N CYS A 26 23.24 -6.41 -4.36
CA CYS A 26 22.73 -6.84 -5.66
C CYS A 26 22.73 -5.72 -6.71
N TYR A 27 23.42 -4.61 -6.46
CA TYR A 27 23.47 -3.48 -7.40
C TYR A 27 23.80 -3.94 -8.83
N GLY A 28 23.02 -3.48 -9.80
CA GLY A 28 23.14 -3.86 -11.21
C GLY A 28 22.62 -5.27 -11.58
N LYS A 29 22.10 -6.03 -10.57
CA LYS A 29 21.54 -7.38 -10.76
C LYS A 29 20.08 -7.50 -10.35
N ILE A 30 19.46 -6.39 -9.97
CA ILE A 30 18.05 -6.33 -9.57
C ILE A 30 17.21 -6.06 -10.83
N LYS A 31 16.21 -6.90 -11.07
CA LYS A 31 15.19 -6.67 -12.09
C LYS A 31 13.93 -6.16 -11.41
N ALA A 32 13.48 -4.98 -11.81
CA ALA A 32 12.18 -4.48 -11.37
C ALA A 32 11.06 -5.34 -11.96
N LEU A 33 10.07 -5.65 -11.14
CA LEU A 33 8.83 -6.29 -11.56
C LEU A 33 7.77 -5.22 -11.85
N SER A 34 6.71 -5.62 -12.55
CA SER A 34 5.52 -4.77 -12.70
C SER A 34 5.00 -4.33 -11.33
N PRO A 35 4.54 -3.07 -11.19
CA PRO A 35 3.98 -2.56 -9.94
C PRO A 35 2.75 -3.35 -9.46
N ALA A 36 2.14 -4.13 -10.33
CA ALA A 36 1.00 -5.00 -9.98
C ALA A 36 1.35 -6.09 -8.96
N PHE A 37 2.60 -6.50 -8.85
CA PHE A 37 3.01 -7.55 -7.90
C PHE A 37 3.13 -7.09 -6.46
N CYS A 38 3.27 -5.78 -6.22
CA CYS A 38 3.37 -5.21 -4.87
C CYS A 38 2.90 -3.75 -4.87
N LEU A 39 1.59 -3.54 -4.93
CA LEU A 39 0.99 -2.21 -4.92
C LEU A 39 0.90 -1.70 -3.48
N THR A 40 1.96 -1.04 -3.00
CA THR A 40 1.95 -0.40 -1.68
C THR A 40 1.09 0.86 -1.68
N ASN A 41 0.64 1.30 -0.50
CA ASN A 41 -0.09 2.56 -0.38
C ASN A 41 0.69 3.75 -0.95
N TYR A 42 2.01 3.79 -0.69
CA TYR A 42 2.89 4.83 -1.21
C TYR A 42 3.03 4.75 -2.74
N LEU A 43 3.22 3.55 -3.28
CA LEU A 43 3.30 3.37 -4.73
C LEU A 43 1.98 3.74 -5.42
N THR A 44 0.83 3.38 -4.84
CA THR A 44 -0.48 3.82 -5.35
C THR A 44 -0.55 5.34 -5.44
N GLU A 45 -0.12 6.05 -4.39
CA GLU A 45 -0.07 7.51 -4.42
C GLU A 45 0.86 8.06 -5.52
N LEU A 46 2.02 7.46 -5.73
CA LEU A 46 2.95 7.86 -6.79
C LEU A 46 2.38 7.63 -8.19
N LEU A 47 1.79 6.44 -8.43
CA LEU A 47 1.19 6.10 -9.72
C LEU A 47 0.03 7.04 -10.09
N VAL A 48 -0.68 7.56 -9.10
CA VAL A 48 -1.79 8.50 -9.32
C VAL A 48 -1.30 9.95 -9.40
N LYS A 49 -0.49 10.41 -8.42
CA LYS A 49 -0.08 11.83 -8.32
C LYS A 49 1.09 12.21 -9.21
N ARG A 50 1.98 11.28 -9.48
CA ARG A 50 3.22 11.49 -10.23
C ARG A 50 3.31 10.59 -11.45
N ARG A 51 2.17 10.38 -12.11
CA ARG A 51 2.07 9.47 -13.24
C ARG A 51 3.11 9.72 -14.33
N SER A 52 3.34 10.98 -14.70
CA SER A 52 4.36 11.35 -15.69
C SER A 52 5.79 10.96 -15.31
N GLU A 53 6.10 10.99 -14.01
CA GLU A 53 7.39 10.52 -13.51
C GLU A 53 7.47 8.98 -13.51
N MET A 54 6.36 8.33 -13.16
CA MET A 54 6.28 6.87 -13.11
C MET A 54 6.33 6.23 -14.49
N LEU A 55 5.88 6.90 -15.54
CA LEU A 55 6.02 6.48 -16.93
C LEU A 55 7.48 6.36 -17.42
N ARG A 56 8.45 6.85 -16.64
CA ARG A 56 9.87 6.62 -16.89
C ARG A 56 10.33 5.21 -16.50
N PHE A 57 9.54 4.52 -15.68
CA PHE A 57 9.87 3.21 -15.10
C PHE A 57 8.89 2.12 -15.53
N PHE A 58 7.64 2.49 -15.80
CA PHE A 58 6.55 1.58 -16.10
C PHE A 58 5.78 2.08 -17.34
N THR A 59 5.19 1.17 -18.07
CA THR A 59 4.29 1.53 -19.19
C THR A 59 2.94 1.98 -18.64
N GLU A 60 2.15 2.68 -19.47
CA GLU A 60 0.78 3.06 -19.14
C GLU A 60 -0.08 1.83 -18.80
N GLU A 61 0.05 0.76 -19.58
CA GLU A 61 -0.66 -0.50 -19.37
C GLU A 61 -0.30 -1.18 -18.05
N GLU A 62 0.98 -1.17 -17.67
CA GLU A 62 1.43 -1.71 -16.38
C GLU A 62 0.87 -0.91 -15.20
N ILE A 63 0.80 0.42 -15.33
CA ILE A 63 0.22 1.29 -14.30
C ILE A 63 -1.28 1.03 -14.16
N GLU A 64 -2.03 1.02 -15.27
CA GLU A 64 -3.45 0.72 -15.24
C GLU A 64 -3.75 -0.67 -14.70
N HIS A 65 -2.99 -1.66 -15.13
CA HIS A 65 -3.11 -3.02 -14.62
C HIS A 65 -2.85 -3.08 -13.11
N ALA A 66 -1.81 -2.40 -12.63
CA ALA A 66 -1.50 -2.35 -11.20
C ALA A 66 -2.61 -1.70 -10.38
N LEU A 67 -3.16 -0.57 -10.85
CA LEU A 67 -4.21 0.15 -10.15
C LEU A 67 -5.53 -0.62 -10.08
N ASN A 68 -5.82 -1.44 -11.10
CA ASN A 68 -7.09 -2.17 -11.19
C ASN A 68 -7.00 -3.61 -10.64
N TYR A 69 -5.85 -4.29 -10.81
CA TYR A 69 -5.71 -5.72 -10.53
C TYR A 69 -4.48 -6.06 -9.68
N GLY A 70 -3.69 -5.07 -9.25
CA GLY A 70 -2.47 -5.30 -8.50
C GLY A 70 -2.72 -5.89 -7.10
N ILE A 71 -1.72 -6.59 -6.60
CA ILE A 71 -1.71 -7.14 -5.23
C ILE A 71 -1.44 -5.99 -4.27
N VAL A 72 -2.48 -5.60 -3.51
CA VAL A 72 -2.36 -4.50 -2.53
C VAL A 72 -1.55 -4.95 -1.33
N HIS A 73 -0.49 -4.21 -1.04
CA HIS A 73 0.38 -4.42 0.11
C HIS A 73 0.26 -3.27 1.11
N TYR A 74 -0.31 -3.55 2.27
CA TYR A 74 -0.51 -2.55 3.34
C TYR A 74 0.75 -2.43 4.21
N ASN A 75 1.77 -1.73 3.72
CA ASN A 75 3.05 -1.51 4.41
C ASN A 75 3.07 -0.30 5.36
N GLY A 76 2.01 0.50 5.38
CA GLY A 76 1.79 1.64 6.27
C GLY A 76 0.54 1.44 7.14
N PRO A 77 -0.44 2.36 7.06
CA PRO A 77 -1.73 2.24 7.73
C PRO A 77 -2.41 0.91 7.42
N LYS A 78 -2.99 0.28 8.44
CA LYS A 78 -3.60 -1.04 8.34
C LYS A 78 -5.13 -0.91 8.28
N PRO A 79 -5.81 -1.50 7.28
CA PRO A 79 -7.25 -1.35 7.09
C PRO A 79 -8.10 -1.83 8.28
N TRP A 80 -7.57 -2.72 9.11
CA TRP A 80 -8.22 -3.18 10.34
C TRP A 80 -7.93 -2.31 11.57
N LYS A 81 -7.17 -1.22 11.41
CA LYS A 81 -6.88 -0.25 12.47
C LYS A 81 -7.41 1.14 12.15
N GLU A 82 -7.33 1.51 10.86
CA GLU A 82 -7.66 2.86 10.42
C GLU A 82 -8.05 2.90 8.94
N PHE A 83 -8.72 3.97 8.52
CA PHE A 83 -8.98 4.19 7.11
C PHE A 83 -7.70 4.52 6.35
N CYS A 84 -7.44 3.79 5.29
CA CYS A 84 -6.29 3.97 4.41
C CYS A 84 -6.69 3.77 2.95
N VAL A 85 -5.76 4.01 2.04
CA VAL A 85 -5.98 3.74 0.60
C VAL A 85 -6.26 2.25 0.40
N ASN A 86 -7.28 1.94 -0.41
CA ASN A 86 -7.70 0.56 -0.70
C ASN A 86 -8.18 -0.25 0.53
N TYR A 87 -8.60 0.42 1.63
CA TYR A 87 -9.05 -0.29 2.83
C TYR A 87 -10.27 -1.19 2.58
N ASP A 88 -11.14 -0.79 1.67
CA ASP A 88 -12.34 -1.51 1.26
C ASP A 88 -12.04 -2.87 0.64
N ILE A 89 -10.94 -2.99 -0.10
CA ILE A 89 -10.47 -4.24 -0.69
C ILE A 89 -10.20 -5.28 0.41
N TRP A 90 -9.46 -4.89 1.46
CA TRP A 90 -9.17 -5.79 2.57
C TRP A 90 -10.45 -6.26 3.27
N TRP A 91 -11.37 -5.34 3.55
CA TRP A 91 -12.64 -5.66 4.19
C TRP A 91 -13.54 -6.53 3.32
N GLU A 92 -13.50 -6.37 2.01
CA GLU A 92 -14.23 -7.25 1.09
C GLU A 92 -13.74 -8.70 1.17
N TYR A 93 -12.40 -8.89 1.12
CA TYR A 93 -11.82 -10.23 1.26
C TYR A 93 -12.01 -10.80 2.66
N TYR A 94 -11.88 -9.98 3.70
CA TYR A 94 -12.10 -10.42 5.07
C TYR A 94 -13.51 -10.93 5.29
N ARG A 95 -14.55 -10.24 4.80
CA ARG A 95 -15.94 -10.69 4.90
C ARG A 95 -16.22 -12.02 4.18
N LYS A 96 -15.44 -12.34 3.16
CA LYS A 96 -15.54 -13.61 2.40
C LYS A 96 -14.65 -14.73 2.98
N SER A 97 -13.80 -14.41 3.95
CA SER A 97 -12.87 -15.37 4.52
C SER A 97 -13.56 -16.28 5.57
N PRO A 98 -13.06 -17.51 5.78
CA PRO A 98 -13.55 -18.37 6.86
C PRO A 98 -13.20 -17.85 8.27
N TYR A 99 -12.38 -16.80 8.36
CA TYR A 99 -11.97 -16.15 9.62
C TYR A 99 -12.77 -14.87 9.90
N PHE A 100 -13.88 -14.65 9.19
CA PHE A 100 -14.72 -13.49 9.41
C PHE A 100 -15.32 -13.51 10.83
N ASP A 101 -15.00 -12.49 11.60
CA ASP A 101 -15.56 -12.22 12.93
C ASP A 101 -16.50 -11.02 12.83
N GLU A 102 -17.79 -11.29 12.94
CA GLU A 102 -18.86 -10.30 12.85
C GLU A 102 -18.73 -9.24 13.94
N LYS A 103 -18.41 -9.65 15.18
CA LYS A 103 -18.22 -8.71 16.30
C LYS A 103 -17.06 -7.75 16.03
N PHE A 104 -15.91 -8.27 15.61
CA PHE A 104 -14.75 -7.44 15.25
C PHE A 104 -15.07 -6.47 14.12
N TYR A 105 -15.84 -6.91 13.11
CA TYR A 105 -16.26 -6.08 12.00
C TYR A 105 -17.11 -4.90 12.46
N PHE A 106 -18.16 -5.16 13.25
CA PHE A 106 -19.04 -4.09 13.73
C PHE A 106 -18.37 -3.19 14.76
N ASP A 107 -17.56 -3.73 15.65
CA ASP A 107 -16.78 -2.93 16.63
C ASP A 107 -15.84 -1.94 15.91
N PHE A 108 -15.18 -2.39 14.83
CA PHE A 108 -14.34 -1.50 14.02
C PHE A 108 -15.14 -0.36 13.40
N TYR A 109 -16.24 -0.66 12.73
CA TYR A 109 -17.04 0.35 12.05
C TYR A 109 -17.72 1.31 13.03
N ASN A 110 -18.27 0.82 14.13
CA ASN A 110 -18.86 1.67 15.17
C ASN A 110 -17.82 2.63 15.73
N LYS A 111 -16.65 2.13 16.11
CA LYS A 111 -15.54 2.97 16.57
C LYS A 111 -15.14 4.01 15.54
N LYS A 112 -15.07 3.64 14.26
CA LYS A 112 -14.72 4.58 13.18
C LYS A 112 -15.81 5.60 12.93
N GLN A 113 -17.06 5.23 13.08
CA GLN A 113 -18.19 6.16 13.01
C GLN A 113 -18.09 7.20 14.14
N ASP A 114 -17.84 6.77 15.37
CA ASP A 114 -17.67 7.67 16.51
C ASP A 114 -16.50 8.64 16.30
N GLU A 115 -15.35 8.14 15.78
CA GLU A 115 -14.21 8.98 15.43
C GLU A 115 -14.55 10.01 14.35
N LEU A 116 -15.35 9.63 13.33
CA LEU A 116 -15.79 10.51 12.25
C LEU A 116 -16.76 11.56 12.74
N ASP A 117 -17.66 11.23 13.67
CA ASP A 117 -18.60 12.17 14.24
C ASP A 117 -17.93 13.27 15.06
N GLN A 118 -16.76 12.97 15.62
CA GLN A 118 -15.91 13.94 16.34
C GLN A 118 -15.03 14.80 15.40
N LEU A 119 -14.91 14.44 14.10
CA LEU A 119 -14.10 15.21 13.18
C LEU A 119 -14.78 16.50 12.73
N SER A 120 -13.99 17.57 12.60
CA SER A 120 -14.46 18.79 11.94
C SER A 120 -14.86 18.51 10.49
N LEU A 121 -15.80 19.30 9.94
CA LEU A 121 -16.28 19.17 8.57
C LEU A 121 -15.13 19.11 7.53
N TRP A 122 -14.12 19.94 7.69
CA TRP A 122 -12.95 19.97 6.81
C TRP A 122 -12.15 18.66 6.81
N LYS A 123 -12.00 18.03 7.98
CA LYS A 123 -11.33 16.72 8.06
C LYS A 123 -12.15 15.63 7.38
N ARG A 124 -13.48 15.65 7.53
CA ARG A 124 -14.39 14.72 6.84
C ARG A 124 -14.29 14.86 5.32
N ILE A 125 -14.33 16.08 4.80
CA ILE A 125 -14.18 16.37 3.36
C ILE A 125 -12.82 15.88 2.84
N LYS A 126 -11.73 16.12 3.57
CA LYS A 126 -10.38 15.68 3.17
C LYS A 126 -10.27 14.16 3.07
N ILE A 127 -10.91 13.42 3.99
CA ILE A 127 -10.95 11.96 3.96
C ILE A 127 -11.71 11.48 2.72
N LEU A 128 -12.87 12.06 2.43
CA LEU A 128 -13.69 11.71 1.26
C LEU A 128 -12.94 11.98 -0.04
N VAL A 129 -12.34 13.17 -0.19
CA VAL A 129 -11.55 13.51 -1.38
C VAL A 129 -10.40 12.52 -1.58
N ARG A 130 -9.70 12.17 -0.50
CA ARG A 130 -8.62 11.18 -0.56
C ARG A 130 -9.13 9.81 -1.01
N TYR A 131 -10.28 9.38 -0.52
CA TYR A 131 -10.89 8.12 -0.92
C TYR A 131 -11.27 8.12 -2.41
N PHE A 132 -11.91 9.19 -2.91
CA PHE A 132 -12.28 9.31 -4.32
C PHE A 132 -11.08 9.39 -5.27
N VAL A 133 -9.98 10.02 -4.84
CA VAL A 133 -8.78 10.19 -5.68
C VAL A 133 -7.95 8.90 -5.75
N TYR A 134 -7.85 8.15 -4.65
CA TYR A 134 -6.94 6.99 -4.53
C TYR A 134 -7.65 5.65 -4.42
N GLY A 135 -8.96 5.65 -4.13
CA GLY A 135 -9.75 4.42 -4.10
C GLY A 135 -9.96 3.83 -5.49
N ARG A 136 -9.99 2.50 -5.59
CA ARG A 136 -10.36 1.84 -6.85
C ARG A 136 -11.79 2.25 -7.23
N LYS A 137 -11.97 2.64 -8.48
CA LYS A 137 -13.31 2.75 -9.05
C LYS A 137 -13.87 1.34 -9.18
N LYS A 138 -14.95 1.02 -8.48
CA LYS A 138 -15.70 -0.20 -8.74
C LYS A 138 -16.32 -0.04 -10.13
N GLY A 139 -15.84 -0.83 -11.09
CA GLY A 139 -16.48 -0.99 -12.39
C GLY A 139 -17.78 -1.78 -12.25
#